data_2bb347234c48d9e5442f88726cee1e7e
#
_entry.id   2bb347234c48d9e5442f88726cee1e7e
#
_cell.length_a   1.000
_cell.length_b   1.000
_cell.length_c   1.000
_cell.angle_alpha   90.00
_cell.angle_beta   90.00
_cell.angle_gamma   90.00
#
_symmetry.space_group_name_H-M   'P 1'
#
loop_
_entity.id
_entity.type
_entity.pdbx_description
1 polymer ?
#
loop_
_entity_poly.entity_id
_entity_poly.type
_entity_poly.pdbx_seq_one_letter_code
_entity_poly.pdbx_strand_id
1 'polypeptide(L)'
;MQSAPLLMMLLLRASRALVKPAARSSRCSARYASAQPLGKRGVTDGSEGITLFGSEAIQNGAAPAVTVFWLHGLGDTADGWAGAFVPGGGVTLPTPDYKVVLPTAETLPVTLNMGMQMPAWFDIFGLDAGAQVDEAGILKASKRLEALVAMEDPSTKIVLGGFSQGGAVALTAGLRCKAKNVAAVVGTSTWLPLGDSYPSKLADGALKRPVSLHHGDADEVVRTSWGVASKERLEELGFKVSFATYPGMAHSACPEEFDAISSFLKSSL
;
A
#
# COMPACT_ATOMS: atom_id res chain seq x y z
N MET A 1 11.79 26.23 -9.68
CA MET A 1 12.60 25.45 -8.71
C MET A 1 12.00 25.67 -7.33
N GLN A 2 11.10 24.78 -6.89
CA GLN A 2 10.62 24.79 -5.50
C GLN A 2 11.74 24.24 -4.62
N SER A 3 12.05 24.92 -3.52
CA SER A 3 13.16 24.58 -2.64
C SER A 3 12.91 23.23 -1.95
N ALA A 4 13.91 22.33 -1.93
CA ALA A 4 13.88 21.01 -1.29
C ALA A 4 13.30 20.98 0.15
N PRO A 5 13.45 22.01 0.99
CA PRO A 5 12.82 22.06 2.32
C PRO A 5 11.29 22.07 2.32
N LEU A 6 10.67 22.60 1.27
CA LEU A 6 9.19 22.68 1.18
C LEU A 6 8.59 21.30 0.86
N LEU A 7 9.26 20.52 0.02
CA LEU A 7 8.83 19.17 -0.32
C LEU A 7 8.94 18.21 0.89
N MET A 8 10.00 18.34 1.68
CA MET A 8 10.15 17.61 2.95
C MET A 8 9.05 17.94 3.96
N MET A 9 8.66 19.24 4.05
CA MET A 9 7.52 19.65 4.89
C MET A 9 6.18 19.10 4.37
N LEU A 10 6.01 18.98 3.05
CA LEU A 10 4.83 18.39 2.43
C LEU A 10 4.75 16.88 2.68
N LEU A 11 5.85 16.13 2.52
CA LEU A 11 5.92 14.68 2.81
C LEU A 11 5.70 14.38 4.30
N LEU A 12 6.31 15.15 5.21
CA LEU A 12 6.10 15.01 6.66
C LEU A 12 4.69 15.45 7.10
N ARG A 13 4.06 16.38 6.40
CA ARG A 13 2.67 16.77 6.65
C ARG A 13 1.69 15.72 6.11
N ALA A 14 1.99 15.08 4.98
CA ALA A 14 1.18 14.00 4.43
C ALA A 14 1.14 12.81 5.40
N SER A 15 2.28 12.36 5.94
CA SER A 15 2.34 11.25 6.91
C SER A 15 1.59 11.57 8.22
N ARG A 16 1.55 12.82 8.67
CA ARG A 16 0.82 13.22 9.89
C ARG A 16 -0.67 13.55 9.65
N ALA A 17 -1.09 13.76 8.41
CA ALA A 17 -2.47 14.08 8.07
C ALA A 17 -3.36 12.83 7.92
N LEU A 18 -2.77 11.64 7.85
CA LEU A 18 -3.46 10.41 7.49
C LEU A 18 -4.50 9.90 8.50
N VAL A 19 -4.56 10.42 9.74
CA VAL A 19 -5.61 10.04 10.69
C VAL A 19 -6.05 11.25 11.53
N LYS A 20 -6.84 12.16 10.95
CA LYS A 20 -7.76 12.93 11.77
C LYS A 20 -9.04 12.11 11.92
N PRO A 21 -9.49 11.79 13.14
CA PRO A 21 -10.79 11.13 13.31
C PRO A 21 -11.88 12.03 12.73
N ALA A 22 -12.63 11.50 11.76
CA ALA A 22 -13.82 12.17 11.26
C ALA A 22 -14.74 12.50 12.44
N ALA A 23 -15.30 13.71 12.45
CA ALA A 23 -16.25 14.14 13.47
C ALA A 23 -17.42 13.13 13.53
N ARG A 24 -17.54 12.40 14.62
CA ARG A 24 -18.51 11.34 14.84
C ARG A 24 -19.92 11.89 14.74
N SER A 25 -20.72 11.41 13.78
CA SER A 25 -22.17 11.48 13.88
C SER A 25 -22.62 10.56 15.02
N SER A 26 -23.40 11.08 15.93
CA SER A 26 -23.77 10.49 17.24
C SER A 26 -24.68 9.25 17.19
N ARG A 27 -24.87 8.60 16.04
CA ARG A 27 -25.77 7.44 15.90
C ARG A 27 -25.09 6.10 15.53
N CYS A 28 -23.77 6.07 15.29
CA CYS A 28 -23.05 4.84 14.96
C CYS A 28 -22.19 4.27 16.12
N SER A 29 -22.19 4.95 17.29
CA SER A 29 -21.25 4.66 18.37
C SER A 29 -21.61 3.47 19.29
N ALA A 30 -22.75 2.80 19.10
CA ALA A 30 -23.24 1.82 20.08
C ALA A 30 -22.93 0.35 19.77
N ARG A 31 -22.38 0.00 18.60
CA ARG A 31 -22.15 -1.41 18.23
C ARG A 31 -20.69 -1.86 18.14
N TYR A 32 -19.71 -0.95 18.28
CA TYR A 32 -18.29 -1.28 18.13
C TYR A 32 -17.39 -0.89 19.33
N ALA A 33 -17.98 -0.72 20.50
CA ALA A 33 -17.33 -0.10 21.66
C ALA A 33 -16.49 -1.05 22.55
N SER A 34 -16.17 -2.29 22.17
CA SER A 34 -15.51 -3.20 23.12
C SER A 34 -14.36 -4.07 22.59
N ALA A 35 -14.04 -4.12 21.31
CA ALA A 35 -12.90 -4.93 20.85
C ALA A 35 -11.68 -4.02 20.58
N GLN A 36 -10.67 -4.08 21.45
CA GLN A 36 -9.35 -3.59 21.12
C GLN A 36 -8.84 -4.39 19.89
N PRO A 37 -8.25 -3.74 18.90
CA PRO A 37 -7.71 -4.46 17.75
C PRO A 37 -6.67 -5.48 18.22
N LEU A 38 -6.83 -6.73 17.82
CA LEU A 38 -5.84 -7.76 18.06
C LEU A 38 -4.63 -7.45 17.20
N GLY A 39 -3.51 -7.07 17.81
CA GLY A 39 -2.32 -6.69 17.07
C GLY A 39 -1.05 -6.95 17.86
N LYS A 40 0.04 -7.17 17.14
CA LYS A 40 1.39 -7.28 17.73
C LYS A 40 2.39 -6.45 16.95
N ARG A 41 3.42 -5.95 17.63
CA ARG A 41 4.60 -5.39 16.98
C ARG A 41 5.41 -6.48 16.31
N GLY A 42 6.00 -6.15 15.17
CA GLY A 42 6.80 -7.03 14.35
C GLY A 42 6.07 -7.71 13.21
N VAL A 43 6.84 -8.23 12.29
CA VAL A 43 6.41 -8.95 11.09
C VAL A 43 6.98 -10.38 11.15
N THR A 44 6.46 -11.28 10.34
CA THR A 44 6.83 -12.71 10.35
C THR A 44 8.31 -12.96 10.04
N ASP A 45 8.97 -12.07 9.30
CA ASP A 45 10.40 -12.11 9.00
C ASP A 45 11.30 -11.57 10.14
N GLY A 46 10.70 -11.19 11.27
CA GLY A 46 11.40 -10.59 12.41
C GLY A 46 11.72 -9.10 12.26
N SER A 47 11.31 -8.47 11.17
CA SER A 47 11.53 -7.06 10.92
C SER A 47 10.54 -6.17 11.68
N GLU A 48 10.84 -4.86 11.71
CA GLU A 48 9.93 -3.86 12.27
C GLU A 48 8.62 -3.78 11.50
N GLY A 49 7.53 -3.53 12.21
CA GLY A 49 6.20 -3.39 11.63
C GLY A 49 5.10 -3.70 12.63
N ILE A 50 3.90 -3.87 12.10
CA ILE A 50 2.70 -4.22 12.86
C ILE A 50 1.97 -5.36 12.15
N THR A 51 1.50 -6.34 12.90
CA THR A 51 0.57 -7.37 12.41
C THR A 51 -0.75 -7.24 13.16
N LEU A 52 -1.85 -7.07 12.43
CA LEU A 52 -3.22 -7.01 12.96
C LEU A 52 -3.97 -8.29 12.61
N PHE A 53 -4.88 -8.71 13.48
CA PHE A 53 -5.65 -9.93 13.33
C PHE A 53 -7.15 -9.63 13.46
N GLY A 54 -7.97 -10.23 12.61
CA GLY A 54 -9.41 -10.05 12.63
C GLY A 54 -10.10 -10.84 13.75
N SER A 55 -9.47 -11.92 14.24
CA SER A 55 -9.99 -12.74 15.33
C SER A 55 -8.88 -13.34 16.19
N GLU A 56 -9.23 -13.78 17.41
CA GLU A 56 -8.31 -14.49 18.30
C GLU A 56 -7.82 -15.81 17.70
N ALA A 57 -8.65 -16.50 16.93
CA ALA A 57 -8.26 -17.76 16.28
C ALA A 57 -7.09 -17.53 15.32
N ILE A 58 -7.12 -16.45 14.52
CA ILE A 58 -6.04 -16.07 13.60
C ILE A 58 -4.80 -15.64 14.39
N GLN A 59 -4.96 -14.87 15.46
CA GLN A 59 -3.86 -14.47 16.33
C GLN A 59 -3.16 -15.67 16.97
N ASN A 60 -3.90 -16.73 17.27
CA ASN A 60 -3.42 -17.97 17.87
C ASN A 60 -2.93 -19.01 16.85
N GLY A 61 -2.80 -18.62 15.58
CA GLY A 61 -2.15 -19.43 14.55
C GLY A 61 -3.07 -20.16 13.58
N ALA A 62 -4.38 -19.94 13.62
CA ALA A 62 -5.25 -20.42 12.55
C ALA A 62 -4.89 -19.69 11.22
N ALA A 63 -4.98 -20.41 10.09
CA ALA A 63 -4.72 -19.82 8.79
C ALA A 63 -5.80 -18.77 8.46
N PRO A 64 -5.43 -17.52 8.09
CA PRO A 64 -6.40 -16.51 7.70
C PRO A 64 -6.99 -16.84 6.32
N ALA A 65 -8.25 -16.48 6.11
CA ALA A 65 -8.85 -16.53 4.78
C ALA A 65 -8.20 -15.48 3.84
N VAL A 66 -7.79 -14.35 4.42
CA VAL A 66 -7.16 -13.24 3.69
C VAL A 66 -5.98 -12.68 4.49
N THR A 67 -4.85 -12.46 3.83
CA THR A 67 -3.76 -11.61 4.35
C THR A 67 -3.58 -10.39 3.44
N VAL A 68 -3.63 -9.20 4.05
CA VAL A 68 -3.31 -7.94 3.38
C VAL A 68 -1.91 -7.51 3.79
N PHE A 69 -1.02 -7.33 2.83
CA PHE A 69 0.25 -6.64 3.02
C PHE A 69 0.06 -5.19 2.59
N TRP A 70 0.30 -4.25 3.49
CA TRP A 70 0.16 -2.84 3.20
C TRP A 70 1.44 -2.07 3.52
N LEU A 71 1.99 -1.42 2.50
CA LEU A 71 3.27 -0.73 2.55
C LEU A 71 3.05 0.78 2.64
N HIS A 72 3.72 1.40 3.61
CA HIS A 72 3.65 2.85 3.84
C HIS A 72 4.45 3.67 2.80
N GLY A 73 4.22 4.97 2.74
CA GLY A 73 4.97 5.90 1.91
C GLY A 73 6.36 6.24 2.46
N LEU A 74 7.16 6.97 1.68
CA LEU A 74 8.49 7.45 2.07
C LEU A 74 8.44 8.24 3.38
N GLY A 75 9.33 7.90 4.31
CA GLY A 75 9.49 8.59 5.61
C GLY A 75 8.45 8.23 6.66
N ASP A 76 7.47 7.39 6.33
CA ASP A 76 6.45 6.90 7.26
C ASP A 76 6.85 5.53 7.85
N THR A 77 5.98 4.93 8.62
CA THR A 77 6.14 3.61 9.25
C THR A 77 4.80 2.83 9.22
N ALA A 78 4.82 1.61 9.73
CA ALA A 78 3.61 0.81 9.93
C ALA A 78 2.54 1.55 10.76
N ASP A 79 2.94 2.37 11.73
CA ASP A 79 2.03 3.10 12.62
C ASP A 79 1.14 4.09 11.86
N GLY A 80 1.64 4.70 10.78
CA GLY A 80 0.86 5.65 9.97
C GLY A 80 -0.38 5.01 9.33
N TRP A 81 -0.35 3.71 9.08
CA TRP A 81 -1.42 3.00 8.38
C TRP A 81 -2.20 2.01 9.24
N ALA A 82 -1.67 1.60 10.40
CA ALA A 82 -2.35 0.62 11.25
C ALA A 82 -3.78 1.04 11.61
N GLY A 83 -4.00 2.35 11.83
CA GLY A 83 -5.31 2.93 12.12
C GLY A 83 -6.37 2.71 11.02
N ALA A 84 -5.96 2.57 9.75
CA ALA A 84 -6.89 2.36 8.64
C ALA A 84 -7.53 0.95 8.67
N PHE A 85 -6.87 -0.04 9.26
CA PHE A 85 -7.25 -1.45 9.23
C PHE A 85 -7.82 -1.98 10.56
N VAL A 86 -7.96 -1.13 11.57
CA VAL A 86 -8.65 -1.50 12.80
C VAL A 86 -10.15 -1.31 12.66
N PRO A 87 -11.00 -1.97 13.48
CA PRO A 87 -12.44 -1.76 13.45
C PRO A 87 -12.83 -0.28 13.56
N GLY A 88 -13.52 0.23 12.55
CA GLY A 88 -13.88 1.65 12.42
C GLY A 88 -12.80 2.56 11.87
N GLY A 89 -11.68 2.01 11.42
CA GLY A 89 -10.54 2.75 10.87
C GLY A 89 -10.67 3.21 9.41
N GLY A 90 -11.62 2.66 8.67
CA GLY A 90 -11.91 3.05 7.28
C GLY A 90 -11.92 1.87 6.32
N VAL A 91 -10.85 1.08 6.22
CA VAL A 91 -10.82 -0.10 5.36
C VAL A 91 -11.50 -1.29 6.04
N THR A 92 -12.54 -1.83 5.40
CA THR A 92 -13.28 -3.01 5.87
C THR A 92 -12.92 -4.22 5.02
N LEU A 93 -12.51 -5.30 5.67
CA LEU A 93 -12.23 -6.58 5.01
C LEU A 93 -13.50 -7.46 4.95
N PRO A 94 -13.67 -8.30 3.90
CA PRO A 94 -14.92 -9.02 3.65
C PRO A 94 -15.18 -10.20 4.62
N THR A 95 -14.23 -10.53 5.48
CA THR A 95 -14.29 -11.63 6.44
C THR A 95 -13.65 -11.21 7.76
N PRO A 96 -14.08 -11.76 8.92
CA PRO A 96 -13.36 -11.56 10.18
C PRO A 96 -12.06 -12.38 10.26
N ASP A 97 -11.90 -13.38 9.41
CA ASP A 97 -10.72 -14.27 9.40
C ASP A 97 -9.62 -13.67 8.52
N TYR A 98 -9.10 -12.52 8.95
CA TYR A 98 -8.05 -11.81 8.23
C TYR A 98 -6.81 -11.58 9.08
N LYS A 99 -5.72 -11.33 8.38
CA LYS A 99 -4.47 -10.78 8.90
C LYS A 99 -4.08 -9.56 8.06
N VAL A 100 -3.61 -8.49 8.69
CA VAL A 100 -2.99 -7.36 8.00
C VAL A 100 -1.55 -7.24 8.48
N VAL A 101 -0.63 -7.26 7.55
CA VAL A 101 0.81 -7.12 7.79
C VAL A 101 1.27 -5.78 7.25
N LEU A 102 1.74 -4.93 8.13
CA LEU A 102 2.27 -3.61 7.83
C LEU A 102 3.78 -3.61 8.14
N PRO A 103 4.64 -3.99 7.20
CA PRO A 103 6.09 -3.91 7.44
C PRO A 103 6.55 -2.46 7.41
N THR A 104 7.56 -2.13 8.25
CA THR A 104 8.28 -0.86 8.17
C THR A 104 9.50 -1.05 7.25
N ALA A 105 9.73 -0.07 6.39
CA ALA A 105 10.89 -0.04 5.51
C ALA A 105 12.19 0.16 6.31
N GLU A 106 13.31 -0.31 5.76
CA GLU A 106 14.63 -0.02 6.31
C GLU A 106 14.90 1.50 6.26
N THR A 107 15.72 2.00 7.19
CA THR A 107 16.20 3.38 7.13
C THR A 107 17.33 3.47 6.10
N LEU A 108 17.11 4.32 5.07
CA LEU A 108 18.05 4.54 3.98
C LEU A 108 18.34 6.05 3.83
N PRO A 109 19.53 6.42 3.30
CA PRO A 109 19.75 7.78 2.85
C PRO A 109 18.93 8.04 1.58
N VAL A 110 18.12 9.10 1.58
CA VAL A 110 17.26 9.45 0.43
C VAL A 110 17.86 10.63 -0.32
N THR A 111 18.27 10.40 -1.56
CA THR A 111 18.99 11.40 -2.38
C THR A 111 18.14 12.65 -2.61
N LEU A 112 16.85 12.52 -2.92
CA LEU A 112 15.90 13.63 -3.07
C LEU A 112 15.87 14.54 -1.84
N ASN A 113 16.08 13.97 -0.65
CA ASN A 113 16.10 14.64 0.64
C ASN A 113 17.55 14.91 1.13
N MET A 114 18.47 15.17 0.22
CA MET A 114 19.88 15.51 0.53
C MET A 114 20.62 14.43 1.34
N GLY A 115 20.27 13.14 1.13
CA GLY A 115 20.86 12.01 1.83
C GLY A 115 20.37 11.83 3.27
N MET A 116 19.27 12.49 3.65
CA MET A 116 18.67 12.32 4.98
C MET A 116 18.20 10.89 5.20
N GLN A 117 18.55 10.34 6.37
CA GLN A 117 18.17 8.99 6.77
C GLN A 117 16.69 8.94 7.17
N MET A 118 15.91 8.09 6.51
CA MET A 118 14.50 7.87 6.82
C MET A 118 14.03 6.49 6.36
N PRO A 119 12.92 5.96 6.89
CA PRO A 119 12.34 4.74 6.36
C PRO A 119 11.99 4.90 4.88
N ALA A 120 12.57 4.06 4.03
CA ALA A 120 12.37 4.09 2.59
C ALA A 120 12.49 2.69 1.99
N TRP A 121 11.65 2.38 1.01
CA TRP A 121 11.69 1.10 0.31
C TRP A 121 12.82 1.04 -0.71
N PHE A 122 13.15 2.19 -1.30
CA PHE A 122 14.22 2.39 -2.29
C PHE A 122 14.61 3.87 -2.32
N ASP A 123 15.74 4.21 -2.95
CA ASP A 123 16.14 5.62 -3.08
C ASP A 123 15.31 6.34 -4.15
N ILE A 124 15.07 7.63 -3.95
CA ILE A 124 14.41 8.53 -4.90
C ILE A 124 15.40 9.62 -5.29
N PHE A 125 15.79 9.63 -6.57
CA PHE A 125 16.72 10.61 -7.12
C PHE A 125 16.03 11.90 -7.55
N GLY A 126 14.75 11.83 -7.94
CA GLY A 126 13.95 12.98 -8.36
C GLY A 126 12.49 12.60 -8.60
N LEU A 127 11.64 13.62 -8.80
CA LEU A 127 10.20 13.47 -9.09
C LEU A 127 9.86 13.93 -10.53
N ASP A 128 10.85 14.08 -11.38
CA ASP A 128 10.66 14.42 -12.80
C ASP A 128 10.59 13.14 -13.65
N ALA A 129 9.89 13.20 -14.78
CA ALA A 129 9.71 12.07 -15.69
C ALA A 129 11.03 11.48 -16.24
N GLY A 130 12.12 12.26 -16.23
CA GLY A 130 13.46 11.84 -16.63
C GLY A 130 14.40 11.49 -15.48
N ALA A 131 13.91 11.49 -14.23
CA ALA A 131 14.73 11.16 -13.08
C ALA A 131 15.23 9.71 -13.16
N GLN A 132 16.46 9.49 -12.71
CA GLN A 132 17.02 8.15 -12.58
C GLN A 132 16.15 7.33 -11.61
N VAL A 133 15.98 6.04 -11.88
CA VAL A 133 15.19 5.11 -11.08
C VAL A 133 16.13 4.17 -10.34
N ASP A 134 15.94 4.00 -9.04
CA ASP A 134 16.63 2.97 -8.25
C ASP A 134 16.00 1.58 -8.51
N GLU A 135 16.25 1.03 -9.68
CA GLU A 135 15.77 -0.31 -10.06
C GLU A 135 16.17 -1.38 -9.04
N ALA A 136 17.41 -1.35 -8.56
CA ALA A 136 17.94 -2.34 -7.63
C ALA A 136 17.21 -2.30 -6.28
N GLY A 137 16.96 -1.10 -5.74
CA GLY A 137 16.19 -0.90 -4.51
C GLY A 137 14.74 -1.33 -4.66
N ILE A 138 14.07 -0.95 -5.75
CA ILE A 138 12.69 -1.37 -6.05
C ILE A 138 12.60 -2.91 -6.09
N LEU A 139 13.52 -3.56 -6.77
CA LEU A 139 13.54 -5.02 -6.88
C LEU A 139 13.88 -5.69 -5.54
N LYS A 140 14.78 -5.11 -4.71
CA LYS A 140 15.07 -5.59 -3.36
C LYS A 140 13.82 -5.53 -2.48
N ALA A 141 13.10 -4.39 -2.48
CA ALA A 141 11.87 -4.22 -1.72
C ALA A 141 10.76 -5.18 -2.19
N SER A 142 10.57 -5.32 -3.51
CA SER A 142 9.63 -6.27 -4.09
C SER A 142 9.93 -7.71 -3.66
N LYS A 143 11.19 -8.15 -3.70
CA LYS A 143 11.60 -9.49 -3.25
C LYS A 143 11.36 -9.71 -1.76
N ARG A 144 11.55 -8.68 -0.91
CA ARG A 144 11.21 -8.78 0.51
C ARG A 144 9.71 -9.03 0.68
N LEU A 145 8.86 -8.29 -0.03
CA LEU A 145 7.41 -8.51 0.00
C LEU A 145 7.03 -9.91 -0.51
N GLU A 146 7.65 -10.36 -1.60
CA GLU A 146 7.44 -11.72 -2.12
C GLU A 146 7.86 -12.81 -1.12
N ALA A 147 8.93 -12.59 -0.35
CA ALA A 147 9.36 -13.49 0.71
C ALA A 147 8.34 -13.56 1.87
N LEU A 148 7.76 -12.41 2.25
CA LEU A 148 6.67 -12.37 3.25
C LEU A 148 5.42 -13.11 2.75
N VAL A 149 5.06 -12.95 1.49
CA VAL A 149 3.96 -13.71 0.86
C VAL A 149 4.21 -15.21 0.89
N ALA A 150 5.45 -15.64 0.66
CA ALA A 150 5.82 -17.06 0.67
C ALA A 150 5.73 -17.71 2.07
N MET A 151 5.66 -16.92 3.13
CA MET A 151 5.47 -17.41 4.52
C MET A 151 3.98 -17.64 4.86
N GLU A 152 3.06 -17.20 3.99
CA GLU A 152 1.62 -17.40 4.20
C GLU A 152 1.19 -18.80 3.76
N ASP A 153 0.10 -19.27 4.36
CA ASP A 153 -0.52 -20.52 3.93
C ASP A 153 -0.95 -20.42 2.45
N PRO A 154 -0.65 -21.40 1.59
CA PRO A 154 -1.03 -21.36 0.18
C PRO A 154 -2.54 -21.23 -0.10
N SER A 155 -3.40 -21.58 0.86
CA SER A 155 -4.86 -21.43 0.76
C SER A 155 -5.33 -20.01 1.09
N THR A 156 -4.51 -19.21 1.77
CA THR A 156 -4.80 -17.81 2.13
C THR A 156 -4.79 -16.93 0.89
N LYS A 157 -5.84 -16.16 0.64
CA LYS A 157 -5.84 -15.13 -0.40
C LYS A 157 -4.99 -13.94 0.02
N ILE A 158 -4.11 -13.48 -0.87
CA ILE A 158 -3.17 -12.39 -0.60
C ILE A 158 -3.60 -11.13 -1.34
N VAL A 159 -3.62 -10.02 -0.62
CA VAL A 159 -3.72 -8.67 -1.18
C VAL A 159 -2.39 -7.95 -0.98
N LEU A 160 -1.86 -7.37 -2.05
CA LEU A 160 -0.68 -6.50 -1.99
C LEU A 160 -1.15 -5.07 -2.18
N GLY A 161 -0.88 -4.21 -1.21
CA GLY A 161 -1.29 -2.81 -1.30
C GLY A 161 -0.28 -1.86 -0.68
N GLY A 162 -0.44 -0.58 -0.98
CA GLY A 162 0.39 0.44 -0.38
C GLY A 162 0.14 1.83 -0.93
N PHE A 163 0.70 2.80 -0.21
CA PHE A 163 0.63 4.23 -0.49
C PHE A 163 1.95 4.74 -1.07
N SER A 164 1.87 5.57 -2.09
CA SER A 164 3.03 6.27 -2.66
C SER A 164 4.17 5.31 -3.01
N GLN A 165 5.36 5.46 -2.43
CA GLN A 165 6.50 4.57 -2.61
C GLN A 165 6.15 3.10 -2.28
N GLY A 166 5.39 2.85 -1.21
CA GLY A 166 4.92 1.52 -0.87
C GLY A 166 3.96 0.92 -1.91
N GLY A 167 3.12 1.76 -2.52
CA GLY A 167 2.25 1.37 -3.63
C GLY A 167 3.05 0.95 -4.88
N ALA A 168 4.14 1.66 -5.18
CA ALA A 168 5.04 1.30 -6.28
C ALA A 168 5.69 -0.08 -6.07
N VAL A 169 6.10 -0.40 -4.83
CA VAL A 169 6.60 -1.74 -4.47
C VAL A 169 5.51 -2.79 -4.57
N ALA A 170 4.30 -2.49 -4.06
CA ALA A 170 3.17 -3.42 -4.11
C ALA A 170 2.76 -3.76 -5.56
N LEU A 171 2.73 -2.77 -6.45
CA LEU A 171 2.52 -2.98 -7.89
C LEU A 171 3.62 -3.86 -8.48
N THR A 172 4.90 -3.54 -8.23
CA THR A 172 6.03 -4.32 -8.73
C THR A 172 5.94 -5.78 -8.29
N ALA A 173 5.71 -6.04 -7.00
CA ALA A 173 5.52 -7.38 -6.48
C ALA A 173 4.28 -8.05 -7.06
N GLY A 174 3.18 -7.31 -7.18
CA GLY A 174 1.93 -7.79 -7.77
C GLY A 174 2.07 -8.29 -9.20
N LEU A 175 2.98 -7.72 -9.97
CA LEU A 175 3.24 -8.11 -11.35
C LEU A 175 4.28 -9.24 -11.46
N ARG A 176 5.22 -9.34 -10.52
CA ARG A 176 6.39 -10.23 -10.60
C ARG A 176 6.33 -11.47 -9.69
N CYS A 177 5.53 -11.42 -8.63
CA CYS A 177 5.42 -12.52 -7.66
C CYS A 177 4.82 -13.79 -8.30
N LYS A 178 5.50 -14.92 -8.11
CA LYS A 178 5.06 -16.22 -8.62
C LYS A 178 4.01 -16.92 -7.76
N ALA A 179 3.69 -16.39 -6.59
CA ALA A 179 2.68 -16.97 -5.70
C ALA A 179 1.30 -16.92 -6.37
N LYS A 180 0.64 -18.07 -6.45
CA LYS A 180 -0.65 -18.22 -7.15
C LYS A 180 -1.83 -17.67 -6.36
N ASN A 181 -1.67 -17.51 -5.06
CA ASN A 181 -2.69 -17.04 -4.12
C ASN A 181 -2.73 -15.49 -3.99
N VAL A 182 -1.91 -14.74 -4.75
CA VAL A 182 -2.08 -13.28 -4.86
C VAL A 182 -3.36 -13.00 -5.63
N ALA A 183 -4.37 -12.50 -4.92
CA ALA A 183 -5.74 -12.32 -5.39
C ALA A 183 -6.03 -10.92 -5.93
N ALA A 184 -5.37 -9.89 -5.39
CA ALA A 184 -5.59 -8.49 -5.80
C ALA A 184 -4.38 -7.60 -5.49
N VAL A 185 -4.30 -6.45 -6.19
CA VAL A 185 -3.29 -5.42 -5.95
C VAL A 185 -3.97 -4.06 -5.79
N VAL A 186 -3.55 -3.26 -4.80
CA VAL A 186 -4.08 -1.93 -4.53
C VAL A 186 -2.93 -0.91 -4.49
N GLY A 187 -3.05 0.16 -5.26
CA GLY A 187 -2.10 1.27 -5.22
C GLY A 187 -2.81 2.59 -4.94
N THR A 188 -2.36 3.35 -3.93
CA THR A 188 -2.91 4.65 -3.58
C THR A 188 -1.86 5.74 -3.75
N SER A 189 -2.19 6.84 -4.45
CA SER A 189 -1.29 7.98 -4.73
C SER A 189 0.09 7.53 -5.21
N THR A 190 0.14 6.63 -6.20
CA THR A 190 1.34 5.89 -6.60
C THR A 190 1.51 5.82 -8.13
N TRP A 191 2.58 5.16 -8.56
CA TRP A 191 2.91 4.94 -9.97
C TRP A 191 3.42 3.50 -10.19
N LEU A 192 3.38 3.03 -11.43
CA LEU A 192 3.99 1.76 -11.86
C LEU A 192 5.46 2.00 -12.22
N PRO A 193 6.43 1.60 -11.38
CA PRO A 193 7.83 1.69 -11.74
C PRO A 193 8.20 0.59 -12.74
N LEU A 194 9.33 0.78 -13.44
CA LEU A 194 9.91 -0.20 -14.36
C LEU A 194 8.94 -0.64 -15.47
N GLY A 195 8.03 0.25 -15.90
CA GLY A 195 6.98 -0.04 -16.88
C GLY A 195 7.51 -0.64 -18.20
N ASP A 196 8.72 -0.23 -18.64
CA ASP A 196 9.35 -0.70 -19.86
C ASP A 196 9.88 -2.14 -19.75
N SER A 197 10.06 -2.66 -18.54
CA SER A 197 10.50 -4.04 -18.32
C SER A 197 9.38 -5.07 -18.59
N TYR A 198 8.14 -4.62 -18.71
CA TYR A 198 7.00 -5.50 -19.01
C TYR A 198 6.67 -5.51 -20.51
N PRO A 199 6.16 -6.63 -21.08
CA PRO A 199 5.65 -7.81 -20.38
C PRO A 199 6.70 -8.84 -19.98
N SER A 200 7.98 -8.72 -20.39
CA SER A 200 8.98 -9.77 -20.22
C SER A 200 9.23 -10.22 -18.78
N LYS A 201 8.87 -9.38 -17.80
CA LYS A 201 9.05 -9.63 -16.37
C LYS A 201 7.76 -9.96 -15.62
N LEU A 202 6.63 -10.17 -16.32
CA LEU A 202 5.39 -10.61 -15.69
C LEU A 202 5.52 -12.05 -15.19
N ALA A 203 4.99 -12.31 -14.00
CA ALA A 203 4.85 -13.67 -13.50
C ALA A 203 3.68 -14.40 -14.21
N ASP A 204 3.78 -15.71 -14.32
CA ASP A 204 2.69 -16.53 -14.85
C ASP A 204 1.42 -16.33 -14.00
N GLY A 205 0.32 -16.02 -14.68
CA GLY A 205 -0.98 -15.79 -14.06
C GLY A 205 -1.14 -14.37 -13.43
N ALA A 206 -0.16 -13.48 -13.52
CA ALA A 206 -0.27 -12.12 -12.99
C ALA A 206 -1.47 -11.36 -13.57
N LEU A 207 -1.80 -11.55 -14.85
CA LEU A 207 -2.94 -10.91 -15.52
C LEU A 207 -4.32 -11.26 -14.93
N LYS A 208 -4.40 -12.32 -14.12
CA LYS A 208 -5.64 -12.69 -13.42
C LYS A 208 -5.88 -11.85 -12.16
N ARG A 209 -4.89 -11.06 -11.71
CA ARG A 209 -4.96 -10.23 -10.52
C ARG A 209 -5.61 -8.90 -10.86
N PRO A 210 -6.82 -8.60 -10.37
CA PRO A 210 -7.39 -7.26 -10.53
C PRO A 210 -6.52 -6.25 -9.80
N VAL A 211 -6.39 -5.06 -10.39
CA VAL A 211 -5.64 -3.93 -9.84
C VAL A 211 -6.60 -2.78 -9.56
N SER A 212 -6.52 -2.19 -8.37
CA SER A 212 -7.24 -0.96 -8.02
C SER A 212 -6.25 0.16 -7.74
N LEU A 213 -6.40 1.26 -8.47
CA LEU A 213 -5.58 2.46 -8.30
C LEU A 213 -6.46 3.62 -7.84
N HIS A 214 -5.96 4.38 -6.89
CA HIS A 214 -6.64 5.50 -6.27
C HIS A 214 -5.72 6.71 -6.23
N HIS A 215 -6.23 7.92 -6.52
CA HIS A 215 -5.37 9.10 -6.60
C HIS A 215 -6.14 10.39 -6.27
N GLY A 216 -5.51 11.32 -5.54
CA GLY A 216 -6.03 12.66 -5.38
C GLY A 216 -5.82 13.50 -6.64
N ASP A 217 -6.82 14.26 -7.07
CA ASP A 217 -6.67 15.13 -8.25
C ASP A 217 -5.86 16.41 -7.97
N ALA A 218 -5.64 16.73 -6.68
CA ALA A 218 -4.78 17.81 -6.21
C ALA A 218 -3.42 17.32 -5.65
N ASP A 219 -3.00 16.10 -6.01
CA ASP A 219 -1.70 15.55 -5.58
C ASP A 219 -0.53 16.22 -6.33
N GLU A 220 0.22 17.05 -5.59
CA GLU A 220 1.39 17.76 -6.11
C GLU A 220 2.72 17.01 -5.87
N VAL A 221 2.71 15.92 -5.10
CA VAL A 221 3.89 15.09 -4.79
C VAL A 221 4.06 13.99 -5.83
N VAL A 222 3.07 13.10 -5.92
CA VAL A 222 2.95 12.14 -7.01
C VAL A 222 1.78 12.59 -7.88
N ARG A 223 2.08 13.24 -9.00
CA ARG A 223 1.04 13.83 -9.86
C ARG A 223 0.05 12.77 -10.32
N THR A 224 -1.24 13.11 -10.32
CA THR A 224 -2.32 12.23 -10.79
C THR A 224 -2.06 11.67 -12.19
N SER A 225 -1.38 12.44 -13.05
CA SER A 225 -0.98 11.98 -14.39
C SER A 225 -0.09 10.73 -14.37
N TRP A 226 0.69 10.49 -13.31
CA TRP A 226 1.49 9.27 -13.16
C TRP A 226 0.62 8.07 -12.81
N GLY A 227 -0.43 8.28 -12.00
CA GLY A 227 -1.46 7.27 -11.73
C GLY A 227 -2.23 6.89 -13.01
N VAL A 228 -2.60 7.89 -13.83
CA VAL A 228 -3.25 7.68 -15.14
C VAL A 228 -2.33 6.89 -16.08
N ALA A 229 -1.08 7.31 -16.24
CA ALA A 229 -0.12 6.59 -17.09
C ALA A 229 0.12 5.15 -16.61
N SER A 230 0.12 4.93 -15.29
CA SER A 230 0.22 3.59 -14.70
C SER A 230 -0.98 2.73 -15.02
N LYS A 231 -2.20 3.28 -14.94
CA LYS A 231 -3.44 2.62 -15.36
C LYS A 231 -3.37 2.22 -16.82
N GLU A 232 -3.07 3.17 -17.71
CA GLU A 232 -2.98 2.95 -19.15
C GLU A 232 -1.98 1.85 -19.47
N ARG A 233 -0.79 1.89 -18.87
CA ARG A 233 0.23 0.87 -19.06
C ARG A 233 -0.21 -0.51 -18.59
N LEU A 234 -0.88 -0.62 -17.46
CA LEU A 234 -1.41 -1.89 -16.94
C LEU A 234 -2.53 -2.43 -17.85
N GLU A 235 -3.40 -1.58 -18.37
CA GLU A 235 -4.45 -1.97 -19.32
C GLU A 235 -3.86 -2.45 -20.66
N GLU A 236 -2.84 -1.78 -21.18
CA GLU A 236 -2.08 -2.24 -22.37
C GLU A 236 -1.45 -3.63 -22.17
N LEU A 237 -1.01 -3.94 -20.95
CA LEU A 237 -0.49 -5.25 -20.59
C LEU A 237 -1.58 -6.32 -20.43
N GLY A 238 -2.86 -5.93 -20.43
CA GLY A 238 -4.01 -6.82 -20.30
C GLY A 238 -4.54 -7.01 -18.88
N PHE A 239 -4.13 -6.18 -17.92
CA PHE A 239 -4.69 -6.24 -16.56
C PHE A 239 -6.10 -5.64 -16.53
N LYS A 240 -6.95 -6.20 -15.63
CA LYS A 240 -8.20 -5.56 -15.25
C LYS A 240 -7.90 -4.49 -14.19
N VAL A 241 -8.02 -3.22 -14.57
CA VAL A 241 -7.72 -2.07 -13.70
C VAL A 241 -8.97 -1.30 -13.37
N SER A 242 -9.19 -0.97 -12.09
CA SER A 242 -10.08 0.10 -11.66
C SER A 242 -9.24 1.31 -11.25
N PHE A 243 -9.69 2.51 -11.62
CA PHE A 243 -9.01 3.75 -11.29
C PHE A 243 -10.03 4.77 -10.78
N ALA A 244 -9.80 5.31 -9.58
CA ALA A 244 -10.65 6.33 -9.00
C ALA A 244 -9.81 7.56 -8.63
N THR A 245 -10.37 8.76 -8.86
CA THR A 245 -9.79 10.03 -8.43
C THR A 245 -10.69 10.69 -7.39
N TYR A 246 -10.08 11.44 -6.46
CA TYR A 246 -10.77 12.08 -5.34
C TYR A 246 -10.59 13.59 -5.43
N PRO A 247 -11.70 14.36 -5.63
CA PRO A 247 -11.64 15.80 -5.82
C PRO A 247 -11.03 16.55 -4.63
N GLY A 248 -10.03 17.39 -4.89
CA GLY A 248 -9.34 18.20 -3.89
C GLY A 248 -8.43 17.41 -2.95
N MET A 249 -8.31 16.09 -3.09
CA MET A 249 -7.39 15.29 -2.28
C MET A 249 -5.95 15.51 -2.77
N ALA A 250 -5.11 15.96 -1.85
CA ALA A 250 -3.66 16.07 -2.05
C ALA A 250 -2.98 14.70 -1.91
N HIS A 251 -1.66 14.65 -1.68
CA HIS A 251 -0.91 13.41 -1.40
C HIS A 251 -1.27 12.83 -0.03
N SER A 252 -2.44 12.23 0.09
CA SER A 252 -3.04 11.75 1.34
C SER A 252 -4.04 10.63 1.05
N ALA A 253 -4.89 10.29 2.03
CA ALA A 253 -6.03 9.41 1.88
C ALA A 253 -7.31 10.08 2.40
N CYS A 254 -8.49 9.63 1.94
CA CYS A 254 -9.78 10.11 2.37
C CYS A 254 -10.74 8.95 2.68
N PRO A 255 -11.84 9.20 3.41
CA PRO A 255 -12.84 8.16 3.71
C PRO A 255 -13.42 7.49 2.47
N GLU A 256 -13.70 8.25 1.42
CA GLU A 256 -14.25 7.76 0.15
C GLU A 256 -13.29 6.79 -0.56
N GLU A 257 -11.97 7.02 -0.43
CA GLU A 257 -10.94 6.08 -0.92
C GLU A 257 -10.98 4.76 -0.15
N PHE A 258 -11.10 4.81 1.18
CA PHE A 258 -11.20 3.61 2.02
C PHE A 258 -12.47 2.80 1.73
N ASP A 259 -13.60 3.47 1.48
CA ASP A 259 -14.84 2.82 1.07
C ASP A 259 -14.70 2.14 -0.30
N ALA A 260 -14.03 2.80 -1.26
CA ALA A 260 -13.75 2.23 -2.57
C ALA A 260 -12.81 1.02 -2.50
N ILE A 261 -11.75 1.09 -1.69
CA ILE A 261 -10.85 -0.04 -1.43
C ILE A 261 -11.62 -1.20 -0.81
N SER A 262 -12.46 -0.94 0.20
CA SER A 262 -13.28 -1.96 0.86
C SER A 262 -14.22 -2.67 -0.13
N SER A 263 -14.86 -1.90 -1.01
CA SER A 263 -15.75 -2.41 -2.06
C SER A 263 -14.99 -3.25 -3.09
N PHE A 264 -13.81 -2.81 -3.50
CA PHE A 264 -12.93 -3.55 -4.41
C PHE A 264 -12.48 -4.88 -3.78
N LEU A 265 -12.04 -4.88 -2.52
CA LEU A 265 -11.63 -6.09 -1.81
C LEU A 265 -12.80 -7.07 -1.68
N LYS A 266 -14.01 -6.59 -1.36
CA LYS A 266 -15.20 -7.43 -1.28
C LYS A 266 -15.54 -8.12 -2.61
N SER A 267 -15.26 -7.47 -3.74
CA SER A 267 -15.55 -8.04 -5.07
C SER A 267 -14.44 -8.94 -5.61
N SER A 268 -13.22 -8.83 -5.06
CA SER A 268 -12.02 -9.55 -5.55
C SER A 268 -11.67 -10.78 -4.70
N LEU A 269 -12.18 -10.86 -3.49
CA LEU A 269 -11.91 -11.91 -2.51
C LEU A 269 -13.13 -12.80 -2.28
#